data_7a3f203e13a5d6ff29558f320dee0f82
#
_entry.id   7a3f203e13a5d6ff29558f320dee0f82
#
_cell.length_a   1.000
_cell.length_b   1.000
_cell.length_c   1.000
_cell.angle_alpha   90.00
_cell.angle_beta   90.00
_cell.angle_gamma   90.00
#
_symmetry.space_group_name_H-M   'P 1'
#
loop_
_entity.id
_entity.type
_entity.pdbx_description
1 polymer ?
#
loop_
_entity_poly.entity_id
_entity_poly.type
_entity_poly.pdbx_seq_one_letter_code
_entity_poly.pdbx_strand_id
1 'polypeptide(L)'
;MLSHMAAYSLESEERVKAASHKITVRLDDSDEEITIDTAGAINSLLLSYALTVHKAQGSEWDKVFLVLHQSHATMIQRELLYTAVTRAAKELYVICEKESFVSGVKSQKIKGNTLAEKAEVFKGKLENNGGTY
;
A
#
# COMPACT_ATOMS: atom_id res chain seq x y z
N MET A 1 16.39 6.30 -2.79
CA MET A 1 14.92 6.28 -2.82
C MET A 1 14.55 5.48 -4.05
N LEU A 2 14.10 4.25 -3.89
CA LEU A 2 13.76 3.35 -5.01
C LEU A 2 12.34 3.68 -5.48
N SER A 3 12.17 4.74 -6.24
CA SER A 3 10.91 5.06 -6.88
C SER A 3 10.96 4.58 -8.33
N HIS A 4 10.03 3.74 -8.68
CA HIS A 4 9.75 3.20 -10.02
C HIS A 4 10.65 2.08 -10.52
N MET A 5 10.53 0.91 -9.90
CA MET A 5 10.83 -0.32 -10.61
C MET A 5 9.61 -0.70 -11.48
N ALA A 6 9.71 -0.54 -12.79
CA ALA A 6 8.79 -1.18 -13.72
C ALA A 6 9.10 -2.68 -13.73
N ALA A 7 8.35 -3.45 -12.96
CA ALA A 7 8.52 -4.90 -12.90
C ALA A 7 7.41 -5.59 -13.69
N TYR A 8 7.78 -6.52 -14.58
CA TYR A 8 6.83 -7.37 -15.24
C TYR A 8 6.45 -8.53 -14.31
N SER A 9 5.16 -8.67 -14.02
CA SER A 9 4.61 -9.89 -13.42
C SER A 9 4.43 -10.92 -14.54
N LEU A 10 5.05 -12.05 -14.41
CA LEU A 10 4.64 -13.24 -15.15
C LEU A 10 3.41 -13.80 -14.40
N GLU A 11 2.25 -13.66 -15.00
CA GLU A 11 1.07 -14.41 -14.57
C GLU A 11 1.33 -15.88 -14.81
N SER A 12 0.90 -16.67 -13.84
CA SER A 12 0.84 -18.11 -13.81
C SER A 12 2.02 -18.87 -13.19
N GLU A 13 1.64 -19.91 -12.56
CA GLU A 13 2.25 -20.95 -11.75
C GLU A 13 3.50 -21.65 -12.31
N GLU A 14 4.10 -21.19 -13.38
CA GLU A 14 5.39 -21.66 -13.82
C GLU A 14 6.49 -21.01 -12.99
N ARG A 15 6.89 -21.71 -11.93
CA ARG A 15 8.11 -21.44 -11.19
C ARG A 15 9.26 -21.38 -12.19
N VAL A 16 9.72 -20.18 -12.47
CA VAL A 16 10.91 -19.95 -13.29
C VAL A 16 12.05 -20.78 -12.71
N LYS A 17 12.49 -21.79 -13.44
CA LYS A 17 13.64 -22.59 -13.02
C LYS A 17 14.85 -21.68 -12.97
N ALA A 18 15.46 -21.53 -11.82
CA ALA A 18 16.47 -20.54 -11.46
C ALA A 18 17.71 -20.49 -12.37
N ALA A 19 17.93 -21.51 -13.19
CA ALA A 19 19.19 -21.69 -13.92
C ALA A 19 19.29 -20.98 -15.27
N SER A 20 18.22 -20.39 -15.81
CA SER A 20 18.22 -19.88 -17.19
C SER A 20 17.63 -18.49 -17.41
N HIS A 21 17.11 -17.83 -16.40
CA HIS A 21 16.44 -16.55 -16.60
C HIS A 21 17.19 -15.41 -15.89
N LYS A 22 17.56 -14.41 -16.66
CA LYS A 22 18.10 -13.14 -16.17
C LYS A 22 17.15 -12.04 -16.59
N ILE A 23 16.83 -11.15 -15.66
CA ILE A 23 16.03 -9.95 -15.90
C ILE A 23 16.93 -8.75 -15.65
N THR A 24 17.12 -7.92 -16.66
CA THR A 24 17.81 -6.64 -16.51
C THR A 24 16.78 -5.55 -16.36
N VAL A 25 16.86 -4.81 -15.27
CA VAL A 25 15.99 -3.69 -14.93
C VAL A 25 16.82 -2.41 -14.97
N ARG A 26 16.36 -1.42 -15.71
CA ARG A 26 16.97 -0.08 -15.70
C ARG A 26 16.22 0.80 -14.70
N LEU A 27 16.97 1.51 -13.87
CA LEU A 27 16.41 2.45 -12.91
C LEU A 27 16.14 3.78 -13.62
N ASP A 28 14.93 4.33 -13.45
CA ASP A 28 14.54 5.60 -14.08
C ASP A 28 15.36 6.80 -13.58
N ASP A 29 15.80 6.77 -12.32
CA ASP A 29 16.49 7.89 -11.68
C ASP A 29 17.98 7.99 -12.00
N SER A 30 18.64 6.87 -12.34
CA SER A 30 20.10 6.80 -12.50
C SER A 30 20.56 6.22 -13.82
N ASP A 31 19.65 5.76 -14.68
CA ASP A 31 19.95 4.95 -15.89
C ASP A 31 20.80 3.71 -15.58
N GLU A 32 20.95 3.36 -14.33
CA GLU A 32 21.72 2.19 -13.91
C GLU A 32 20.95 0.91 -14.24
N GLU A 33 21.67 -0.07 -14.79
CA GLU A 33 21.13 -1.39 -15.10
C GLU A 33 21.48 -2.38 -13.99
N ILE A 34 20.45 -2.98 -13.40
CA ILE A 34 20.60 -4.05 -12.40
C ILE A 34 20.17 -5.37 -13.01
N THR A 35 21.06 -6.35 -12.99
CA THR A 35 20.73 -7.70 -13.43
C THR A 35 20.30 -8.56 -12.25
N ILE A 36 19.11 -9.13 -12.36
CA ILE A 36 18.50 -10.03 -11.38
C ILE A 36 18.54 -11.43 -11.98
N ASP A 37 19.25 -12.34 -11.36
CA ASP A 37 19.52 -13.69 -11.85
C ASP A 37 19.14 -14.80 -10.87
N THR A 38 18.67 -14.44 -9.68
CA THR A 38 18.23 -15.41 -8.68
C THR A 38 16.72 -15.59 -8.73
N ALA A 39 16.24 -16.84 -8.64
CA ALA A 39 14.81 -17.15 -8.67
C ALA A 39 14.05 -16.42 -7.53
N GLY A 40 14.63 -16.31 -6.35
CA GLY A 40 14.02 -15.60 -5.22
C GLY A 40 13.82 -14.12 -5.52
N ALA A 41 14.82 -13.47 -6.10
CA ALA A 41 14.73 -12.05 -6.46
C ALA A 41 13.74 -11.81 -7.61
N ILE A 42 13.76 -12.67 -8.64
CA ILE A 42 12.82 -12.61 -9.77
C ILE A 42 11.37 -12.76 -9.27
N ASN A 43 11.11 -13.74 -8.40
CA ASN A 43 9.77 -13.96 -7.84
C ASN A 43 9.31 -12.83 -6.89
N SER A 44 10.22 -11.97 -6.43
CA SER A 44 9.90 -10.81 -5.61
C SER A 44 9.56 -9.56 -6.43
N LEU A 45 9.75 -9.59 -7.75
CA LEU A 45 9.37 -8.50 -8.63
C LEU A 45 7.86 -8.39 -8.71
N LEU A 46 7.36 -7.17 -8.62
CA LEU A 46 5.94 -6.86 -8.73
C LEU A 46 5.75 -5.73 -9.74
N LEU A 47 4.67 -5.82 -10.51
CA LEU A 47 4.23 -4.68 -11.32
C LEU A 47 3.89 -3.50 -10.42
N SER A 48 4.35 -2.31 -10.78
CA SER A 48 4.15 -1.10 -9.97
C SER A 48 3.36 0.00 -10.70
N TYR A 49 2.58 -0.35 -11.74
CA TYR A 49 1.67 0.59 -12.39
C TYR A 49 0.53 1.03 -11.46
N ALA A 50 0.21 0.24 -10.44
CA ALA A 50 -0.71 0.58 -9.36
C ALA A 50 -0.24 -0.08 -8.07
N LEU A 51 -0.29 0.67 -6.96
CA LEU A 51 0.13 0.21 -5.64
C LEU A 51 -1.04 0.28 -4.66
N THR A 52 -1.07 -0.64 -3.71
CA THR A 52 -1.97 -0.47 -2.56
C THR A 52 -1.45 0.65 -1.66
N VAL A 53 -2.35 1.29 -0.91
CA VAL A 53 -1.98 2.35 0.05
C VAL A 53 -0.92 1.86 1.03
N HIS A 54 -1.00 0.60 1.48
CA HIS A 54 -0.01 0.02 2.40
C HIS A 54 1.38 -0.10 1.77
N LYS A 55 1.47 -0.51 0.51
CA LYS A 55 2.75 -0.61 -0.22
C LYS A 55 3.33 0.77 -0.56
N ALA A 56 2.48 1.77 -0.72
CA ALA A 56 2.89 3.15 -0.95
C ALA A 56 3.36 3.87 0.32
N GLN A 57 3.21 3.24 1.48
CA GLN A 57 3.58 3.85 2.76
C GLN A 57 5.09 4.11 2.83
N GLY A 58 5.46 5.33 3.22
CA GLY A 58 6.86 5.77 3.25
C GLY A 58 7.38 6.36 1.93
N SER A 59 6.63 6.24 0.83
CA SER A 59 6.97 6.84 -0.46
C SER A 59 6.12 8.09 -0.73
N GLU A 60 6.59 8.95 -1.62
CA GLU A 60 5.92 10.19 -2.01
C GLU A 60 6.10 10.42 -3.51
N TRP A 61 5.09 10.97 -4.17
CA TRP A 61 5.08 11.25 -5.60
C TRP A 61 4.50 12.64 -5.88
N ASP A 62 4.98 13.28 -6.91
CA ASP A 62 4.48 14.58 -7.34
C ASP A 62 2.98 14.56 -7.65
N LYS A 63 2.52 13.50 -8.31
CA LYS A 63 1.11 13.30 -8.68
C LYS A 63 0.63 11.92 -8.24
N VAL A 64 -0.52 11.88 -7.60
CA VAL A 64 -1.15 10.65 -7.14
C VAL A 64 -2.60 10.58 -7.63
N PHE A 65 -2.96 9.43 -8.18
CA PHE A 65 -4.34 9.06 -8.48
C PHE A 65 -4.80 8.06 -7.41
N LEU A 66 -5.67 8.49 -6.52
CA LEU A 66 -6.28 7.64 -5.50
C LEU A 66 -7.62 7.10 -5.99
N VAL A 67 -7.68 5.79 -6.19
CA VAL A 67 -8.90 5.11 -6.63
C VAL A 67 -9.55 4.39 -5.46
N LEU A 68 -10.79 4.75 -5.16
CA LEU A 68 -11.58 4.14 -4.08
C LEU A 68 -12.89 3.61 -4.68
N HIS A 69 -13.16 2.34 -4.46
CA HIS A 69 -14.38 1.69 -4.94
C HIS A 69 -15.20 1.15 -3.78
N GLN A 70 -16.51 1.09 -3.91
CA GLN A 70 -17.45 0.63 -2.89
C GLN A 70 -17.13 -0.78 -2.37
N SER A 71 -16.59 -1.67 -3.21
CA SER A 71 -16.16 -3.00 -2.77
C SER A 71 -15.10 -2.98 -1.65
N HIS A 72 -14.41 -1.87 -1.49
CA HIS A 72 -13.38 -1.69 -0.45
C HIS A 72 -13.92 -0.97 0.80
N ALA A 73 -15.24 -0.73 0.89
CA ALA A 73 -15.84 0.10 1.94
C ALA A 73 -15.46 -0.33 3.38
N THR A 74 -15.32 -1.63 3.62
CA THR A 74 -14.90 -2.17 4.92
C THR A 74 -13.46 -1.83 5.29
N MET A 75 -12.61 -1.55 4.29
CA MET A 75 -11.20 -1.22 4.46
C MET A 75 -10.95 0.28 4.46
N ILE A 76 -11.88 1.07 3.89
CA ILE A 76 -11.76 2.52 3.79
C ILE A 76 -12.06 3.13 5.14
N GLN A 77 -11.02 3.60 5.79
CA GLN A 77 -11.06 4.25 7.11
C GLN A 77 -10.26 5.54 7.07
N ARG A 78 -10.51 6.44 8.01
CA ARG A 78 -9.86 7.75 8.09
C ARG A 78 -8.32 7.65 8.04
N GLU A 79 -7.76 6.69 8.76
CA GLU A 79 -6.32 6.48 8.83
C GLU A 79 -5.74 6.04 7.48
N LEU A 80 -6.45 5.18 6.76
CA LEU A 80 -6.06 4.75 5.42
C LEU A 80 -6.12 5.91 4.44
N LEU A 81 -7.23 6.68 4.47
CA LEU A 81 -7.40 7.86 3.62
C LEU A 81 -6.30 8.89 3.89
N TYR A 82 -6.00 9.17 5.17
CA TYR A 82 -4.92 10.07 5.54
C TYR A 82 -3.59 9.60 4.97
N THR A 83 -3.25 8.33 5.14
CA THR A 83 -2.02 7.75 4.58
C THR A 83 -1.98 7.90 3.06
N ALA A 84 -3.10 7.65 2.38
CA ALA A 84 -3.18 7.75 0.93
C ALA A 84 -3.01 9.18 0.41
N VAL A 85 -3.72 10.16 1.00
CA VAL A 85 -3.66 11.55 0.54
C VAL A 85 -2.29 12.19 0.79
N THR A 86 -1.62 11.79 1.87
CA THR A 86 -0.27 12.27 2.19
C THR A 86 0.83 11.66 1.31
N ARG A 87 0.50 10.82 0.34
CA ARG A 87 1.45 10.32 -0.66
C ARG A 87 1.67 11.31 -1.81
N ALA A 88 0.80 12.29 -1.96
CA ALA A 88 0.91 13.31 -3.01
C ALA A 88 1.70 14.52 -2.50
N ALA A 89 2.81 14.82 -3.17
CA ALA A 89 3.62 16.00 -2.89
C ALA A 89 3.02 17.28 -3.48
N LYS A 90 2.43 17.20 -4.68
CA LYS A 90 1.93 18.37 -5.41
C LYS A 90 0.46 18.25 -5.81
N GLU A 91 0.08 17.14 -6.42
CA GLU A 91 -1.26 16.98 -7.00
C GLU A 91 -1.88 15.64 -6.57
N LEU A 92 -3.12 15.71 -6.09
CA LEU A 92 -3.93 14.53 -5.74
C LEU A 92 -5.22 14.54 -6.55
N TYR A 93 -5.45 13.44 -7.27
CA TYR A 93 -6.70 13.16 -7.97
C TYR A 93 -7.42 12.02 -7.27
N VAL A 94 -8.62 12.27 -6.77
CA VAL A 94 -9.42 11.24 -6.09
C VAL A 94 -10.55 10.78 -7.00
N ILE A 95 -10.52 9.52 -7.36
CA ILE A 95 -11.54 8.84 -8.19
C ILE A 95 -12.33 7.92 -7.26
N CYS A 96 -13.55 8.30 -6.90
CA CYS A 96 -14.34 7.56 -5.93
C CYS A 96 -15.84 7.81 -6.08
N GLU A 97 -16.63 6.91 -5.51
CA GLU A 97 -18.03 7.22 -5.18
C GLU A 97 -18.05 8.10 -3.94
N LYS A 98 -18.84 9.18 -4.00
CA LYS A 98 -18.94 10.16 -2.92
C LYS A 98 -19.29 9.53 -1.57
N GLU A 99 -20.20 8.58 -1.58
CA GLU A 99 -20.67 7.87 -0.39
C GLU A 99 -19.53 7.07 0.28
N SER A 100 -18.72 6.38 -0.52
CA SER A 100 -17.57 5.60 -0.06
C SER A 100 -16.53 6.48 0.61
N PHE A 101 -16.24 7.65 0.02
CA PHE A 101 -15.30 8.61 0.58
C PHE A 101 -15.81 9.20 1.89
N VAL A 102 -17.06 9.68 1.93
CA VAL A 102 -17.67 10.28 3.13
C VAL A 102 -17.76 9.27 4.26
N SER A 103 -18.15 8.03 3.96
CA SER A 103 -18.19 6.95 4.93
C SER A 103 -16.79 6.65 5.50
N GLY A 104 -15.79 6.58 4.64
CA GLY A 104 -14.41 6.35 5.03
C GLY A 104 -13.86 7.44 5.95
N VAL A 105 -14.13 8.72 5.65
CA VAL A 105 -13.71 9.85 6.50
C VAL A 105 -14.34 9.76 7.90
N LYS A 106 -15.57 9.26 8.00
CA LYS A 106 -16.29 9.09 9.28
C LYS A 106 -15.87 7.83 10.04
N SER A 107 -15.38 6.83 9.33
CA SER A 107 -14.93 5.56 9.91
C SER A 107 -13.57 5.71 10.56
N GLN A 108 -13.41 5.19 11.78
CA GLN A 108 -12.14 5.17 12.52
C GLN A 108 -11.84 3.74 12.96
N LYS A 109 -10.57 3.34 12.82
CA LYS A 109 -10.09 2.05 13.30
C LYS A 109 -10.15 1.94 14.82
N ILE A 110 -9.84 3.03 15.49
CA ILE A 110 -9.91 3.16 16.95
C ILE A 110 -10.87 4.31 17.25
N LYS A 111 -11.97 3.98 17.91
CA LYS A 111 -12.95 4.99 18.34
C LYS A 111 -12.32 5.92 19.36
N GLY A 112 -12.66 7.20 19.29
CA GLY A 112 -12.17 8.25 20.17
C GLY A 112 -11.61 9.45 19.42
N ASN A 113 -11.90 10.66 19.90
CA ASN A 113 -11.45 11.92 19.30
C ASN A 113 -10.14 12.40 19.93
N THR A 114 -9.88 12.00 21.17
CA THR A 114 -8.68 12.36 21.92
C THR A 114 -7.77 11.15 22.13
N LEU A 115 -6.50 11.42 22.47
CA LEU A 115 -5.55 10.38 22.80
C LEU A 115 -5.98 9.59 24.06
N ALA A 116 -6.55 10.28 25.03
CA ALA A 116 -7.07 9.67 26.26
C ALA A 116 -8.23 8.70 25.98
N GLU A 117 -9.22 9.10 25.17
CA GLU A 117 -10.32 8.23 24.77
C GLU A 117 -9.84 7.00 23.99
N LYS A 118 -8.85 7.17 23.11
CA LYS A 118 -8.24 6.05 22.37
C LYS A 118 -7.51 5.09 23.32
N ALA A 119 -6.80 5.60 24.31
CA ALA A 119 -6.11 4.80 25.32
C ALA A 119 -7.09 3.96 26.14
N GLU A 120 -8.24 4.52 26.54
CA GLU A 120 -9.30 3.79 27.25
C GLU A 120 -9.87 2.64 26.41
N VAL A 121 -10.13 2.88 25.11
CA VAL A 121 -10.58 1.81 24.19
C VAL A 121 -9.55 0.70 24.07
N PHE A 122 -8.26 1.05 24.08
CA PHE A 122 -7.18 0.05 24.06
C PHE A 122 -7.11 -0.76 25.36
N LYS A 123 -7.19 -0.11 26.52
CA LYS A 123 -7.22 -0.79 27.83
C LYS A 123 -8.37 -1.80 27.89
N GLY A 124 -9.58 -1.39 27.54
CA GLY A 124 -10.73 -2.29 27.53
C GLY A 124 -10.59 -3.50 26.58
N LYS A 125 -9.87 -3.33 25.46
CA LYS A 125 -9.57 -4.45 24.56
C LYS A 125 -8.52 -5.41 25.12
N LEU A 126 -7.53 -4.91 25.87
CA LEU A 126 -6.51 -5.74 26.50
C LEU A 126 -7.11 -6.55 27.65
N GLU A 127 -8.00 -5.95 28.44
CA GLU A 127 -8.69 -6.63 29.55
C GLU A 127 -9.61 -7.74 29.03
N ASN A 128 -10.33 -7.51 27.92
CA ASN A 128 -11.22 -8.51 27.32
C ASN A 128 -10.48 -9.63 26.58
N ASN A 129 -9.24 -9.42 26.11
CA ASN A 129 -8.42 -10.44 25.45
C ASN A 129 -7.42 -11.12 26.40
N GLY A 130 -7.31 -10.71 27.66
CA GLY A 130 -6.40 -11.24 28.67
C GLY A 130 -6.84 -12.57 29.33
N GLY A 131 -7.79 -13.27 28.77
CA GLY A 131 -8.40 -14.49 29.34
C GLY A 131 -8.04 -15.81 28.68
N THR A 132 -6.97 -15.90 27.89
CA THR A 132 -6.56 -17.22 27.37
C THR A 132 -5.05 -17.22 27.01
N TYR A 133 -4.23 -17.64 27.93
CA TYR A 133 -2.95 -18.28 27.71
C TYR A 133 -2.96 -19.60 28.44
#